data_15dbc3ec7ec6b077835f6ab2e825929c
#
_entry.id   15dbc3ec7ec6b077835f6ab2e825929c
#
_cell.length_a   1.000
_cell.length_b   1.000
_cell.length_c   1.000
_cell.angle_alpha   90.00
_cell.angle_beta   90.00
_cell.angle_gamma   90.00
#
_symmetry.space_group_name_H-M   'P 1'
#
loop_
_entity.id
_entity.type
_entity.pdbx_description
1 polymer ?
#
loop_
_entity_poly.entity_id
_entity_poly.type
_entity_poly.pdbx_seq_one_letter_code
_entity_poly.pdbx_strand_id
1 'polypeptide(L)'
;MCNLKHCLTFLVLALCTTSYSQVLRKRTLKLMGSRFDITIVAGEKAEAEAYIDTAVAEIIRIENLISEWQPHTQVSQVNRNAGIAPVVVDKELFDLTERALYFSEISNGAFDISFAAMDRIWTFDGSMTEMPSPEAVKKSVAKVGYKNIILDKTKCTIFLKLEGMKIGFGSIGKGYAADKTRELLMSKGVKAGIINASGDMNTWGTQPDGKPWTVGLTNPVDKNKVLAVFPLRETAVVTSGSYEKFVLLGGKRYSHIINPITGYPATGLSSVTVMGSSAEMANGFSTAIMVLGKDEGLNLINHFPELRCIIVTDSGEILASKNTDLKKYLKK
;
A
#
# COMPACT_ATOMS: atom_id res chain seq x y z
N MET A 1 -3.36 35.22 -79.41
CA MET A 1 -2.95 33.90 -78.84
C MET A 1 -1.98 34.17 -77.72
N CYS A 2 -2.45 34.19 -76.52
CA CYS A 2 -1.64 34.49 -75.35
C CYS A 2 -1.81 33.33 -74.36
N ASN A 3 -0.73 32.53 -74.13
CA ASN A 3 -0.70 31.40 -73.21
C ASN A 3 -0.49 31.88 -71.78
N LEU A 4 -1.51 31.69 -70.96
CA LEU A 4 -1.45 31.98 -69.52
C LEU A 4 -0.93 30.71 -68.80
N LYS A 5 0.35 30.74 -68.41
CA LYS A 5 0.94 29.69 -67.57
C LYS A 5 0.50 29.87 -66.10
N HIS A 6 -0.29 28.95 -65.61
CA HIS A 6 -0.66 28.89 -64.18
C HIS A 6 0.54 28.47 -63.35
N CYS A 7 1.03 29.36 -62.52
CA CYS A 7 2.04 29.08 -61.47
C CYS A 7 1.26 28.60 -60.24
N LEU A 8 1.21 27.29 -60.02
CA LEU A 8 0.64 26.68 -58.81
C LEU A 8 1.73 26.71 -57.74
N THR A 9 1.65 27.68 -56.82
CA THR A 9 2.57 27.74 -55.66
C THR A 9 2.00 26.80 -54.59
N PHE A 10 2.64 25.63 -54.41
CA PHE A 10 2.37 24.74 -53.26
C PHE A 10 2.93 25.35 -51.98
N LEU A 11 2.05 25.90 -51.15
CA LEU A 11 2.38 26.31 -49.79
C LEU A 11 2.46 25.05 -48.91
N VAL A 12 3.67 24.52 -48.71
CA VAL A 12 3.92 23.44 -47.76
C VAL A 12 3.87 24.06 -46.36
N LEU A 13 2.74 23.92 -45.67
CA LEU A 13 2.65 24.21 -44.24
C LEU A 13 3.48 23.11 -43.51
N ALA A 14 4.72 23.42 -43.19
CA ALA A 14 5.50 22.62 -42.26
C ALA A 14 4.85 22.76 -40.89
N LEU A 15 3.99 21.78 -40.50
CA LEU A 15 3.57 21.58 -39.12
C LEU A 15 4.84 21.16 -38.34
N CYS A 16 5.52 22.14 -37.77
CA CYS A 16 6.50 21.88 -36.72
C CYS A 16 5.76 21.31 -35.53
N THR A 17 5.62 20.00 -35.48
CA THR A 17 5.28 19.30 -34.25
C THR A 17 6.48 19.47 -33.33
N THR A 18 6.40 20.47 -32.43
CA THR A 18 7.35 20.57 -31.32
C THR A 18 7.17 19.31 -30.47
N SER A 19 8.00 18.32 -30.73
CA SER A 19 8.10 17.15 -29.85
C SER A 19 8.69 17.65 -28.54
N TYR A 20 7.85 18.03 -27.59
CA TYR A 20 8.29 18.29 -26.23
C TYR A 20 8.85 16.98 -25.67
N SER A 21 10.19 16.92 -25.54
CA SER A 21 10.85 15.82 -24.90
C SER A 21 10.43 15.79 -23.44
N GLN A 22 9.59 14.84 -23.06
CA GLN A 22 9.21 14.65 -21.68
C GLN A 22 10.42 14.26 -20.83
N VAL A 23 10.53 14.79 -19.64
CA VAL A 23 11.57 14.44 -18.67
C VAL A 23 11.01 13.58 -17.56
N LEU A 24 11.77 12.59 -17.16
CA LEU A 24 11.51 11.75 -16.00
C LEU A 24 12.38 12.23 -14.84
N ARG A 25 11.76 12.53 -13.71
CA ARG A 25 12.46 12.86 -12.46
C ARG A 25 12.04 11.88 -11.37
N LYS A 26 13.04 11.48 -10.56
CA LYS A 26 12.83 10.61 -9.41
C LYS A 26 13.49 11.22 -8.19
N ARG A 27 12.78 11.20 -7.06
CA ARG A 27 13.32 11.59 -5.76
C ARG A 27 13.04 10.50 -4.73
N THR A 28 14.06 10.18 -3.92
CA THR A 28 13.95 9.25 -2.80
C THR A 28 13.97 10.03 -1.50
N LEU A 29 13.01 9.75 -0.60
CA LEU A 29 12.81 10.47 0.66
C LEU A 29 12.43 9.49 1.76
N LYS A 30 12.60 9.92 3.03
CA LYS A 30 12.07 9.19 4.18
C LYS A 30 10.78 9.90 4.64
N LEU A 31 9.62 9.27 4.45
CA LEU A 31 8.29 9.76 4.81
C LEU A 31 7.52 8.63 5.51
N MET A 32 6.61 8.95 6.42
CA MET A 32 5.83 7.96 7.18
C MET A 32 6.72 6.86 7.79
N GLY A 33 7.90 7.23 8.28
CA GLY A 33 8.89 6.29 8.83
C GLY A 33 9.52 5.32 7.84
N SER A 34 9.24 5.44 6.53
CA SER A 34 9.64 4.52 5.47
C SER A 34 10.30 5.22 4.29
N ARG A 35 10.92 4.47 3.40
CA ARG A 35 11.43 4.98 2.13
C ARG A 35 10.28 5.22 1.16
N PHE A 36 10.23 6.39 0.56
CA PHE A 36 9.37 6.72 -0.58
C PHE A 36 10.21 7.05 -1.80
N ASP A 37 9.86 6.46 -2.93
CA ASP A 37 10.39 6.82 -4.25
C ASP A 37 9.24 7.47 -5.05
N ILE A 38 9.38 8.76 -5.38
CA ILE A 38 8.42 9.52 -6.16
C ILE A 38 9.00 9.75 -7.54
N THR A 39 8.33 9.26 -8.59
CA THR A 39 8.75 9.40 -9.98
C THR A 39 7.67 10.14 -10.75
N ILE A 40 8.04 11.22 -11.44
CA ILE A 40 7.14 12.08 -12.22
C ILE A 40 7.66 12.24 -13.64
N VAL A 41 6.74 12.22 -14.60
CA VAL A 41 7.00 12.60 -16.00
C VAL A 41 6.31 13.95 -16.23
N ALA A 42 7.08 14.93 -16.73
CA ALA A 42 6.60 16.29 -17.03
C ALA A 42 7.27 16.84 -18.30
N GLY A 43 6.86 18.04 -18.73
CA GLY A 43 7.44 18.71 -19.89
C GLY A 43 8.87 19.21 -19.65
N GLU A 44 9.16 19.63 -18.42
CA GLU A 44 10.50 20.11 -18.04
C GLU A 44 10.89 19.72 -16.61
N LYS A 45 12.18 19.84 -16.30
CA LYS A 45 12.74 19.46 -14.99
C LYS A 45 12.13 20.25 -13.83
N ALA A 46 11.99 21.56 -13.97
CA ALA A 46 11.47 22.42 -12.90
C ALA A 46 10.03 22.06 -12.56
N GLU A 47 9.20 21.80 -13.55
CA GLU A 47 7.82 21.35 -13.41
C GLU A 47 7.74 20.00 -12.66
N ALA A 48 8.56 19.02 -13.05
CA ALA A 48 8.61 17.72 -12.40
C ALA A 48 9.03 17.81 -10.93
N GLU A 49 10.00 18.67 -10.59
CA GLU A 49 10.43 18.90 -9.20
C GLU A 49 9.30 19.57 -8.38
N ALA A 50 8.56 20.53 -8.94
CA ALA A 50 7.41 21.17 -8.28
C ALA A 50 6.28 20.17 -8.01
N TYR A 51 6.01 19.24 -8.91
CA TYR A 51 5.06 18.14 -8.68
C TYR A 51 5.55 17.17 -7.61
N ILE A 52 6.83 16.88 -7.55
CA ILE A 52 7.41 16.06 -6.47
C ILE A 52 7.25 16.76 -5.12
N ASP A 53 7.47 18.07 -5.04
CA ASP A 53 7.23 18.84 -3.81
C ASP A 53 5.75 18.82 -3.40
N THR A 54 4.83 18.90 -4.36
CA THR A 54 3.39 18.71 -4.14
C THR A 54 3.07 17.32 -3.57
N ALA A 55 3.68 16.28 -4.13
CA ALA A 55 3.52 14.90 -3.64
C ALA A 55 4.03 14.74 -2.21
N VAL A 56 5.20 15.32 -1.91
CA VAL A 56 5.80 15.29 -0.55
C VAL A 56 4.89 15.98 0.46
N ALA A 57 4.35 17.16 0.11
CA ALA A 57 3.44 17.90 0.98
C ALA A 57 2.17 17.09 1.29
N GLU A 58 1.60 16.41 0.28
CA GLU A 58 0.41 15.57 0.46
C GLU A 58 0.69 14.35 1.34
N ILE A 59 1.81 13.66 1.14
CA ILE A 59 2.20 12.52 1.98
C ILE A 59 2.40 12.95 3.44
N ILE A 60 3.03 14.11 3.68
CA ILE A 60 3.19 14.68 5.02
C ILE A 60 1.83 15.03 5.63
N ARG A 61 0.91 15.61 4.84
CA ARG A 61 -0.46 15.90 5.30
C ARG A 61 -1.17 14.63 5.76
N ILE A 62 -1.06 13.55 4.98
CA ILE A 62 -1.67 12.25 5.30
C ILE A 62 -0.99 11.64 6.53
N GLU A 63 0.33 11.72 6.66
CA GLU A 63 1.04 11.27 7.86
C GLU A 63 0.49 11.97 9.12
N ASN A 64 0.29 13.29 9.06
CA ASN A 64 -0.31 14.06 10.15
C ASN A 64 -1.77 13.69 10.43
N LEU A 65 -2.52 13.22 9.43
CA LEU A 65 -3.90 12.78 9.60
C LEU A 65 -3.99 11.43 10.34
N ILE A 66 -3.12 10.44 9.97
CA ILE A 66 -3.31 9.04 10.35
C ILE A 66 -2.26 8.49 11.35
N SER A 67 -1.26 9.29 11.76
CA SER A 67 -0.20 8.81 12.65
C SER A 67 -0.73 8.62 14.07
N GLU A 68 -0.56 7.42 14.63
CA GLU A 68 -0.79 7.13 16.05
C GLU A 68 0.42 7.47 16.93
N TRP A 69 1.56 7.83 16.33
CA TRP A 69 2.81 8.15 17.02
C TRP A 69 2.95 9.63 17.39
N GLN A 70 2.31 10.50 16.61
CA GLN A 70 2.36 11.94 16.83
C GLN A 70 1.23 12.35 17.79
N PRO A 71 1.51 12.98 18.93
CA PRO A 71 0.51 13.18 19.99
C PRO A 71 -0.62 14.16 19.63
N HIS A 72 -0.39 15.03 18.64
CA HIS A 72 -1.35 16.06 18.22
C HIS A 72 -2.37 15.58 17.18
N THR A 73 -2.22 14.37 16.64
CA THR A 73 -3.11 13.86 15.60
C THR A 73 -4.48 13.47 16.13
N GLN A 74 -5.48 13.42 15.24
CA GLN A 74 -6.83 12.96 15.58
C GLN A 74 -6.82 11.48 15.98
N VAL A 75 -6.01 10.63 15.33
CA VAL A 75 -5.85 9.21 15.72
C VAL A 75 -5.35 9.10 17.16
N SER A 76 -4.35 9.88 17.53
CA SER A 76 -3.86 9.91 18.92
C SER A 76 -4.91 10.43 19.90
N GLN A 77 -5.77 11.37 19.47
CA GLN A 77 -6.89 11.85 20.27
C GLN A 77 -7.93 10.74 20.47
N VAL A 78 -8.32 10.02 19.42
CA VAL A 78 -9.20 8.85 19.49
C VAL A 78 -8.63 7.81 20.46
N ASN A 79 -7.35 7.50 20.35
CA ASN A 79 -6.67 6.52 21.19
C ASN A 79 -6.64 6.92 22.67
N ARG A 80 -6.46 8.22 22.99
CA ARG A 80 -6.51 8.70 24.38
C ARG A 80 -7.90 8.70 24.99
N ASN A 81 -8.95 8.71 24.15
CA ASN A 81 -10.35 8.69 24.61
C ASN A 81 -10.96 7.29 24.61
N ALA A 82 -10.16 6.24 24.41
CA ALA A 82 -10.60 4.85 24.43
C ALA A 82 -11.22 4.49 25.79
N GLY A 83 -12.44 3.95 25.78
CA GLY A 83 -13.23 3.66 26.98
C GLY A 83 -13.89 4.87 27.65
N ILE A 84 -13.63 6.10 27.16
CA ILE A 84 -14.09 7.34 27.79
C ILE A 84 -15.24 7.95 26.99
N ALA A 85 -15.00 8.38 25.74
CA ALA A 85 -16.00 9.08 24.95
C ALA A 85 -15.70 8.99 23.43
N PRO A 86 -16.73 9.11 22.56
CA PRO A 86 -16.56 9.30 21.13
C PRO A 86 -15.81 10.59 20.81
N VAL A 87 -14.95 10.54 19.79
CA VAL A 87 -14.19 11.69 19.30
C VAL A 87 -14.67 12.07 17.91
N VAL A 88 -15.00 13.34 17.70
CA VAL A 88 -15.28 13.89 16.37
C VAL A 88 -14.00 13.96 15.59
N VAL A 89 -14.00 13.47 14.36
CA VAL A 89 -12.82 13.45 13.48
C VAL A 89 -13.14 14.03 12.11
N ASP A 90 -12.11 14.35 11.33
CA ASP A 90 -12.29 14.73 9.95
C ASP A 90 -12.93 13.61 9.14
N LYS A 91 -13.77 13.99 8.18
CA LYS A 91 -14.45 13.03 7.31
C LYS A 91 -13.48 12.08 6.61
N GLU A 92 -12.31 12.56 6.23
CA GLU A 92 -11.28 11.76 5.56
C GLU A 92 -10.77 10.64 6.47
N LEU A 93 -10.50 10.92 7.75
CA LEU A 93 -10.11 9.91 8.74
C LEU A 93 -11.25 8.94 9.06
N PHE A 94 -12.48 9.46 9.16
CA PHE A 94 -13.67 8.64 9.36
C PHE A 94 -13.85 7.64 8.22
N ASP A 95 -13.82 8.11 6.97
CA ASP A 95 -14.00 7.26 5.77
C ASP A 95 -12.88 6.21 5.64
N LEU A 96 -11.64 6.57 5.95
CA LEU A 96 -10.53 5.61 5.98
C LEU A 96 -10.73 4.55 7.06
N THR A 97 -11.25 4.95 8.23
CA THR A 97 -11.57 4.00 9.32
C THR A 97 -12.70 3.07 8.90
N GLU A 98 -13.75 3.58 8.25
CA GLU A 98 -14.87 2.77 7.73
C GLU A 98 -14.36 1.72 6.73
N ARG A 99 -13.48 2.10 5.79
CA ARG A 99 -12.86 1.15 4.85
C ARG A 99 -11.96 0.13 5.54
N ALA A 100 -11.20 0.55 6.55
CA ALA A 100 -10.37 -0.36 7.33
C ALA A 100 -11.22 -1.40 8.07
N LEU A 101 -12.37 -1.02 8.63
CA LEU A 101 -13.33 -1.95 9.25
C LEU A 101 -13.94 -2.92 8.23
N TYR A 102 -14.20 -2.47 7.01
CA TYR A 102 -14.63 -3.36 5.93
C TYR A 102 -13.61 -4.49 5.69
N PHE A 103 -12.30 -4.18 5.64
CA PHE A 103 -11.27 -5.23 5.54
C PHE A 103 -11.26 -6.16 6.76
N SER A 104 -11.50 -5.62 7.95
CA SER A 104 -11.59 -6.43 9.16
C SER A 104 -12.78 -7.41 9.08
N GLU A 105 -13.91 -6.94 8.58
CA GLU A 105 -15.13 -7.74 8.45
C GLU A 105 -14.96 -8.87 7.42
N ILE A 106 -14.54 -8.57 6.19
CA ILE A 106 -14.39 -9.56 5.12
C ILE A 106 -13.28 -10.58 5.37
N SER A 107 -12.31 -10.25 6.23
CA SER A 107 -11.21 -11.13 6.62
C SER A 107 -11.43 -11.79 7.99
N ASN A 108 -12.62 -11.66 8.59
CA ASN A 108 -12.93 -12.19 9.92
C ASN A 108 -11.91 -11.77 11.00
N GLY A 109 -11.38 -10.52 10.89
CA GLY A 109 -10.42 -9.96 11.83
C GLY A 109 -8.96 -10.32 11.55
N ALA A 110 -8.64 -10.99 10.44
CA ALA A 110 -7.25 -11.20 10.02
C ALA A 110 -6.54 -9.88 9.66
N PHE A 111 -7.28 -8.91 9.14
CA PHE A 111 -6.89 -7.52 9.10
C PHE A 111 -7.60 -6.77 10.23
N ASP A 112 -6.88 -6.04 11.07
CA ASP A 112 -7.48 -5.28 12.16
C ASP A 112 -6.62 -4.07 12.54
N ILE A 113 -7.15 -2.86 12.36
CA ILE A 113 -6.44 -1.63 12.73
C ILE A 113 -6.31 -1.44 14.24
N SER A 114 -7.12 -2.15 15.05
CA SER A 114 -6.99 -2.14 16.51
C SER A 114 -5.78 -2.93 16.99
N PHE A 115 -5.07 -3.64 16.08
CA PHE A 115 -3.78 -4.27 16.35
C PHE A 115 -2.77 -3.30 16.99
N ALA A 116 -2.88 -2.00 16.74
CA ALA A 116 -2.09 -0.97 17.41
C ALA A 116 -2.21 -0.98 18.95
N ALA A 117 -3.24 -1.63 19.51
CA ALA A 117 -3.43 -1.81 20.94
C ALA A 117 -2.67 -3.01 21.53
N MET A 118 -2.09 -3.86 20.69
CA MET A 118 -1.32 -5.01 21.15
C MET A 118 -0.09 -4.58 21.96
N ASP A 119 0.13 -5.20 23.12
CA ASP A 119 1.34 -4.97 23.88
C ASP A 119 2.56 -5.45 23.08
N ARG A 120 3.66 -4.69 23.11
CA ARG A 120 4.89 -4.97 22.36
C ARG A 120 5.69 -6.08 23.01
N ILE A 121 5.21 -7.31 22.90
CA ILE A 121 5.89 -8.52 23.40
C ILE A 121 6.79 -9.18 22.35
N TRP A 122 6.69 -8.73 21.08
CA TRP A 122 7.53 -9.18 19.97
C TRP A 122 8.48 -8.08 19.54
N THR A 123 9.76 -8.39 19.38
CA THR A 123 10.76 -7.50 18.81
C THR A 123 11.42 -8.17 17.60
N PHE A 124 11.59 -7.39 16.52
CA PHE A 124 12.08 -7.88 15.22
C PHE A 124 13.38 -7.18 14.80
N ASP A 125 14.19 -6.76 15.77
CA ASP A 125 15.47 -6.09 15.61
C ASP A 125 16.68 -7.02 15.89
N GLY A 126 16.38 -8.30 16.13
CA GLY A 126 17.39 -9.33 16.46
C GLY A 126 17.72 -9.45 17.95
N SER A 127 17.14 -8.62 18.83
CA SER A 127 17.40 -8.65 20.28
C SER A 127 16.63 -9.77 21.00
N MET A 128 15.55 -10.27 20.41
CA MET A 128 14.69 -11.29 21.02
C MET A 128 15.31 -12.68 20.92
N THR A 129 15.46 -13.37 22.05
CA THR A 129 16.09 -14.68 22.15
C THR A 129 15.14 -15.80 22.59
N GLU A 130 13.98 -15.43 23.17
CA GLU A 130 13.01 -16.39 23.72
C GLU A 130 11.60 -16.06 23.26
N MET A 131 10.75 -17.10 23.20
CA MET A 131 9.32 -16.96 22.93
C MET A 131 8.62 -16.33 24.13
N PRO A 132 7.68 -15.36 23.92
CA PRO A 132 6.79 -14.92 24.98
C PRO A 132 5.95 -16.10 25.50
N SER A 133 5.61 -16.08 26.80
CA SER A 133 4.73 -17.11 27.35
C SER A 133 3.33 -17.05 26.70
N PRO A 134 2.59 -18.17 26.64
CA PRO A 134 1.24 -18.20 26.11
C PRO A 134 0.30 -17.19 26.81
N GLU A 135 0.49 -17.01 28.13
CA GLU A 135 -0.27 -16.04 28.92
C GLU A 135 0.05 -14.61 28.52
N ALA A 136 1.34 -14.29 28.28
CA ALA A 136 1.75 -12.97 27.80
C ALA A 136 1.17 -12.69 26.42
N VAL A 137 1.20 -13.68 25.51
CA VAL A 137 0.61 -13.55 24.17
C VAL A 137 -0.90 -13.30 24.27
N LYS A 138 -1.64 -14.10 25.05
CA LYS A 138 -3.07 -13.95 25.26
C LYS A 138 -3.42 -12.57 25.86
N LYS A 139 -2.63 -12.10 26.82
CA LYS A 139 -2.82 -10.80 27.46
C LYS A 139 -2.56 -9.66 26.48
N SER A 140 -1.56 -9.79 25.61
CA SER A 140 -1.17 -8.74 24.67
C SER A 140 -2.26 -8.34 23.68
N VAL A 141 -3.15 -9.26 23.30
CA VAL A 141 -4.26 -9.01 22.37
C VAL A 141 -5.59 -8.71 23.08
N ALA A 142 -5.62 -8.61 24.39
CA ALA A 142 -6.87 -8.44 25.16
C ALA A 142 -7.65 -7.14 24.79
N LYS A 143 -6.95 -6.15 24.22
CA LYS A 143 -7.55 -4.87 23.77
C LYS A 143 -7.68 -4.77 22.25
N VAL A 144 -7.37 -5.84 21.52
CA VAL A 144 -7.51 -5.92 20.07
C VAL A 144 -8.88 -6.46 19.72
N GLY A 145 -9.53 -5.91 18.71
CA GLY A 145 -10.81 -6.40 18.21
C GLY A 145 -11.62 -5.29 17.54
N TYR A 146 -11.65 -5.29 16.21
CA TYR A 146 -12.33 -4.29 15.39
C TYR A 146 -13.80 -4.07 15.74
N LYS A 147 -14.51 -5.09 16.27
CA LYS A 147 -15.92 -4.99 16.72
C LYS A 147 -16.12 -4.02 17.88
N ASN A 148 -15.04 -3.59 18.53
CA ASN A 148 -15.07 -2.60 19.59
C ASN A 148 -14.80 -1.17 19.08
N ILE A 149 -14.62 -0.99 17.76
CA ILE A 149 -14.53 0.32 17.10
C ILE A 149 -15.93 0.69 16.62
N ILE A 150 -16.50 1.76 17.15
CA ILE A 150 -17.85 2.22 16.84
C ILE A 150 -17.78 3.50 16.05
N LEU A 151 -18.42 3.51 14.90
CA LEU A 151 -18.55 4.67 14.02
C LEU A 151 -19.96 5.24 14.09
N ASP A 152 -20.09 6.56 14.29
CA ASP A 152 -21.34 7.30 14.10
C ASP A 152 -21.17 8.23 12.89
N LYS A 153 -21.76 7.83 11.77
CA LYS A 153 -21.67 8.55 10.49
C LYS A 153 -22.33 9.92 10.53
N THR A 154 -23.39 10.06 11.33
CA THR A 154 -24.14 11.33 11.45
C THR A 154 -23.32 12.38 12.17
N LYS A 155 -22.61 11.97 13.21
CA LYS A 155 -21.78 12.85 14.05
C LYS A 155 -20.31 12.89 13.61
N CYS A 156 -19.92 12.04 12.64
CA CYS A 156 -18.53 11.84 12.22
C CYS A 156 -17.60 11.54 13.41
N THR A 157 -18.01 10.57 14.27
CA THR A 157 -17.24 10.20 15.47
C THR A 157 -16.72 8.78 15.40
N ILE A 158 -15.56 8.58 16.04
CA ILE A 158 -14.96 7.27 16.30
C ILE A 158 -14.92 7.05 17.82
N PHE A 159 -15.43 5.90 18.27
CA PHE A 159 -15.36 5.49 19.67
C PHE A 159 -14.75 4.10 19.81
N LEU A 160 -13.75 3.99 20.68
CA LEU A 160 -13.12 2.73 21.06
C LEU A 160 -13.71 2.30 22.40
N LYS A 161 -14.41 1.17 22.42
CA LYS A 161 -15.16 0.71 23.61
C LYS A 161 -14.28 0.32 24.79
N LEU A 162 -13.09 -0.21 24.54
CA LEU A 162 -12.23 -0.76 25.59
C LEU A 162 -11.23 0.28 26.05
N GLU A 163 -11.08 0.47 27.36
CA GLU A 163 -10.03 1.32 27.93
C GLU A 163 -8.64 0.85 27.48
N GLY A 164 -7.81 1.79 27.04
CA GLY A 164 -6.47 1.53 26.52
C GLY A 164 -6.43 0.84 25.16
N MET A 165 -7.58 0.66 24.50
CA MET A 165 -7.63 0.29 23.09
C MET A 165 -6.99 1.36 22.22
N LYS A 166 -6.43 0.98 21.09
CA LYS A 166 -5.82 1.89 20.10
C LYS A 166 -6.17 1.45 18.70
N ILE A 167 -6.18 2.39 17.78
CA ILE A 167 -6.18 2.15 16.34
C ILE A 167 -4.92 2.74 15.71
N GLY A 168 -4.46 2.12 14.62
CA GLY A 168 -3.33 2.59 13.84
C GLY A 168 -3.43 2.11 12.39
N PHE A 169 -2.94 2.90 11.47
CA PHE A 169 -3.09 2.67 10.03
C PHE A 169 -1.82 2.11 9.37
N GLY A 170 -0.90 1.51 10.15
CA GLY A 170 0.37 0.99 9.63
C GLY A 170 0.24 -0.04 8.50
N SER A 171 -0.86 -0.82 8.49
CA SER A 171 -1.15 -1.88 7.51
C SER A 171 -1.89 -1.42 6.26
N ILE A 172 -2.31 -0.15 6.18
CA ILE A 172 -3.08 0.38 5.04
C ILE A 172 -2.65 1.80 4.64
N GLY A 173 -2.07 2.55 5.58
CA GLY A 173 -1.81 3.98 5.43
C GLY A 173 -0.82 4.33 4.32
N LYS A 174 0.16 3.48 4.02
CA LYS A 174 1.11 3.72 2.92
C LYS A 174 0.43 3.59 1.56
N GLY A 175 -0.40 2.56 1.38
CA GLY A 175 -1.21 2.40 0.19
C GLY A 175 -2.18 3.56 0.00
N TYR A 176 -2.84 3.98 1.07
CA TYR A 176 -3.71 5.16 1.07
C TYR A 176 -2.96 6.44 0.66
N ALA A 177 -1.77 6.68 1.22
CA ALA A 177 -0.96 7.83 0.86
C ALA A 177 -0.53 7.81 -0.62
N ALA A 178 -0.19 6.63 -1.16
CA ALA A 178 0.16 6.49 -2.57
C ALA A 178 -1.03 6.82 -3.48
N ASP A 179 -2.24 6.33 -3.14
CA ASP A 179 -3.47 6.59 -3.91
C ASP A 179 -3.85 8.07 -3.88
N LYS A 180 -3.90 8.70 -2.69
CA LYS A 180 -4.26 10.12 -2.54
C LYS A 180 -3.27 11.05 -3.22
N THR A 181 -1.98 10.75 -3.13
CA THR A 181 -0.94 11.51 -3.82
C THR A 181 -1.09 11.40 -5.34
N ARG A 182 -1.36 10.20 -5.88
CA ARG A 182 -1.66 10.00 -7.29
C ARG A 182 -2.89 10.82 -7.72
N GLU A 183 -4.01 10.71 -6.99
CA GLU A 183 -5.25 11.45 -7.26
C GLU A 183 -4.98 12.97 -7.33
N LEU A 184 -4.27 13.52 -6.34
CA LEU A 184 -3.90 14.93 -6.31
C LEU A 184 -3.05 15.34 -7.52
N LEU A 185 -2.02 14.58 -7.85
CA LEU A 185 -1.13 14.88 -8.98
C LEU A 185 -1.89 14.81 -10.33
N MET A 186 -2.74 13.80 -10.50
CA MET A 186 -3.60 13.69 -11.69
C MET A 186 -4.57 14.87 -11.81
N SER A 187 -5.17 15.34 -10.71
CA SER A 187 -6.05 16.52 -10.70
C SER A 187 -5.31 17.81 -11.08
N LYS A 188 -3.99 17.86 -10.85
CA LYS A 188 -3.10 18.95 -11.28
C LYS A 188 -2.56 18.79 -12.71
N GLY A 189 -3.00 17.76 -13.44
CA GLY A 189 -2.63 17.54 -14.82
C GLY A 189 -1.40 16.68 -15.07
N VAL A 190 -0.78 16.09 -14.02
CA VAL A 190 0.35 15.17 -14.18
C VAL A 190 -0.10 13.90 -14.89
N LYS A 191 0.44 13.65 -16.07
CA LYS A 191 -0.02 12.57 -16.97
C LYS A 191 0.58 11.19 -16.64
N ALA A 192 1.75 11.13 -16.01
CA ALA A 192 2.41 9.86 -15.70
C ALA A 192 3.33 9.96 -14.48
N GLY A 193 3.37 8.89 -13.70
CA GLY A 193 4.24 8.81 -12.53
C GLY A 193 4.12 7.50 -11.77
N ILE A 194 4.91 7.43 -10.70
CA ILE A 194 4.91 6.33 -9.73
C ILE A 194 5.05 6.93 -8.33
N ILE A 195 4.18 6.55 -7.42
CA ILE A 195 4.37 6.71 -5.97
C ILE A 195 4.66 5.34 -5.39
N ASN A 196 5.86 5.15 -4.85
CA ASN A 196 6.28 3.89 -4.24
C ASN A 196 6.64 4.11 -2.78
N ALA A 197 5.81 3.61 -1.89
CA ALA A 197 5.93 3.68 -0.44
C ALA A 197 6.49 2.37 0.12
N SER A 198 7.80 2.13 -0.03
CA SER A 198 8.47 0.89 0.43
C SER A 198 7.84 -0.40 -0.12
N GLY A 199 7.46 -0.41 -1.40
CA GLY A 199 6.84 -1.57 -2.04
C GLY A 199 5.32 -1.47 -2.19
N ASP A 200 4.64 -0.58 -1.46
CA ASP A 200 3.25 -0.22 -1.70
C ASP A 200 3.22 0.85 -2.79
N MET A 201 2.91 0.46 -4.01
CA MET A 201 3.15 1.28 -5.20
C MET A 201 1.86 1.55 -5.95
N ASN A 202 1.68 2.80 -6.42
CA ASN A 202 0.67 3.13 -7.42
C ASN A 202 1.34 3.78 -8.63
N THR A 203 0.89 3.38 -9.84
CA THR A 203 1.43 3.86 -11.11
C THR A 203 0.31 4.42 -11.98
N TRP A 204 0.63 5.42 -12.82
CA TRP A 204 -0.28 5.92 -13.85
C TRP A 204 0.49 6.40 -15.08
N GLY A 205 -0.21 6.42 -16.22
CA GLY A 205 0.37 6.81 -17.50
C GLY A 205 1.49 5.88 -17.97
N THR A 206 2.44 6.44 -18.73
CA THR A 206 3.55 5.71 -19.35
C THR A 206 4.88 6.40 -19.10
N GLN A 207 5.98 5.69 -19.36
CA GLN A 207 7.32 6.26 -19.45
C GLN A 207 7.38 7.29 -20.60
N PRO A 208 8.39 8.19 -20.63
CA PRO A 208 8.55 9.19 -21.70
C PRO A 208 8.64 8.60 -23.13
N ASP A 209 9.09 7.35 -23.26
CA ASP A 209 9.16 6.63 -24.54
C ASP A 209 7.85 5.91 -24.91
N GLY A 210 6.76 6.13 -24.15
CA GLY A 210 5.44 5.52 -24.36
C GLY A 210 5.30 4.09 -23.84
N LYS A 211 6.36 3.48 -23.32
CA LYS A 211 6.29 2.13 -22.76
C LYS A 211 5.56 2.12 -21.41
N PRO A 212 4.91 1.00 -21.05
CA PRO A 212 4.34 0.83 -19.72
C PRO A 212 5.46 0.85 -18.66
N TRP A 213 5.08 1.22 -17.45
CA TRP A 213 5.93 0.97 -16.27
C TRP A 213 6.17 -0.52 -16.10
N THR A 214 7.26 -0.90 -15.45
CA THR A 214 7.53 -2.31 -15.14
C THR A 214 7.88 -2.47 -13.67
N VAL A 215 7.32 -3.49 -13.03
CA VAL A 215 7.69 -3.90 -11.68
C VAL A 215 8.20 -5.33 -11.69
N GLY A 216 9.34 -5.53 -11.02
CA GLY A 216 9.87 -6.86 -10.74
C GLY A 216 9.42 -7.31 -9.35
N LEU A 217 8.80 -8.49 -9.26
CA LEU A 217 8.55 -9.12 -7.97
C LEU A 217 9.83 -9.85 -7.53
N THR A 218 10.33 -9.48 -6.35
CA THR A 218 11.49 -10.15 -5.75
C THR A 218 11.14 -11.58 -5.38
N ASN A 219 12.03 -12.53 -5.66
CA ASN A 219 11.87 -13.89 -5.17
C ASN A 219 12.14 -13.91 -3.64
N PRO A 220 11.14 -14.26 -2.79
CA PRO A 220 11.33 -14.23 -1.33
C PRO A 220 12.31 -15.30 -0.82
N VAL A 221 12.60 -16.33 -1.62
CA VAL A 221 13.56 -17.39 -1.30
C VAL A 221 14.97 -16.97 -1.69
N ASP A 222 15.12 -16.25 -2.78
CA ASP A 222 16.42 -15.72 -3.26
C ASP A 222 16.25 -14.26 -3.66
N LYS A 223 16.54 -13.35 -2.73
CA LYS A 223 16.36 -11.88 -2.91
C LYS A 223 17.16 -11.28 -4.10
N ASN A 224 18.14 -12.00 -4.61
CA ASN A 224 18.92 -11.57 -5.78
C ASN A 224 18.23 -11.90 -7.10
N LYS A 225 17.13 -12.66 -7.06
CA LYS A 225 16.38 -13.05 -8.24
C LYS A 225 15.02 -12.35 -8.30
N VAL A 226 14.60 -12.05 -9.53
CA VAL A 226 13.26 -11.56 -9.83
C VAL A 226 12.39 -12.76 -10.18
N LEU A 227 11.30 -12.93 -9.43
CA LEU A 227 10.32 -14.00 -9.64
C LEU A 227 9.51 -13.77 -10.93
N ALA A 228 9.01 -12.56 -11.10
CA ALA A 228 8.17 -12.19 -12.23
C ALA A 228 8.33 -10.70 -12.56
N VAL A 229 8.04 -10.32 -13.82
CA VAL A 229 8.04 -8.90 -14.24
C VAL A 229 6.70 -8.57 -14.88
N PHE A 230 6.03 -7.55 -14.37
CA PHE A 230 4.72 -7.10 -14.84
C PHE A 230 4.82 -5.74 -15.51
N PRO A 231 4.27 -5.58 -16.72
CA PRO A 231 4.00 -4.26 -17.28
C PRO A 231 2.80 -3.66 -16.56
N LEU A 232 2.92 -2.40 -16.12
CA LEU A 232 1.92 -1.69 -15.35
C LEU A 232 1.40 -0.48 -16.12
N ARG A 233 0.07 -0.30 -16.11
CA ARG A 233 -0.63 0.91 -16.51
C ARG A 233 -1.80 1.09 -15.55
N GLU A 234 -1.97 2.27 -14.98
CA GLU A 234 -3.06 2.56 -14.02
C GLU A 234 -3.22 1.43 -12.97
N THR A 235 -2.10 0.96 -12.41
CA THR A 235 -2.07 -0.23 -11.57
C THR A 235 -1.29 0.02 -10.31
N ALA A 236 -1.91 -0.32 -9.18
CA ALA A 236 -1.24 -0.44 -7.89
C ALA A 236 -0.69 -1.86 -7.71
N VAL A 237 0.45 -1.98 -7.05
CA VAL A 237 1.09 -3.24 -6.67
C VAL A 237 1.57 -3.11 -5.23
N VAL A 238 1.14 -4.02 -4.39
CA VAL A 238 1.53 -4.06 -2.97
C VAL A 238 2.02 -5.46 -2.62
N THR A 239 3.12 -5.53 -1.89
CA THR A 239 3.66 -6.79 -1.42
C THR A 239 3.86 -6.76 0.08
N SER A 240 3.14 -7.63 0.80
CA SER A 240 3.41 -7.97 2.19
C SER A 240 4.33 -9.19 2.25
N GLY A 241 5.41 -9.12 3.06
CA GLY A 241 6.40 -10.20 3.11
C GLY A 241 6.94 -10.47 4.51
N SER A 242 7.07 -11.76 4.85
CA SER A 242 7.61 -12.21 6.13
C SER A 242 9.13 -12.10 6.21
N TYR A 243 9.79 -11.87 5.09
CA TYR A 243 11.26 -11.85 4.98
C TYR A 243 11.89 -10.46 5.23
N GLU A 244 11.07 -9.41 5.34
CA GLU A 244 11.59 -8.04 5.54
C GLU A 244 12.05 -7.82 6.97
N LYS A 245 11.18 -8.18 7.95
CA LYS A 245 11.46 -8.09 9.38
C LYS A 245 11.00 -9.37 10.06
N PHE A 246 11.90 -10.03 10.76
CA PHE A 246 11.61 -11.30 11.45
C PHE A 246 12.58 -11.50 12.61
N VAL A 247 12.23 -12.42 13.51
CA VAL A 247 13.10 -12.98 14.55
C VAL A 247 13.28 -14.47 14.33
N LEU A 248 14.46 -14.99 14.65
CA LEU A 248 14.75 -16.42 14.62
C LEU A 248 14.77 -16.95 16.06
N LEU A 249 13.82 -17.84 16.39
CA LEU A 249 13.71 -18.48 17.69
C LEU A 249 13.66 -20.00 17.49
N GLY A 250 14.59 -20.72 18.11
CA GLY A 250 14.69 -22.18 17.95
C GLY A 250 14.86 -22.64 16.49
N GLY A 251 15.54 -21.85 15.64
CA GLY A 251 15.72 -22.12 14.21
C GLY A 251 14.51 -21.82 13.34
N LYS A 252 13.37 -21.41 13.90
CA LYS A 252 12.16 -21.05 13.19
C LYS A 252 12.07 -19.53 13.01
N ARG A 253 11.65 -19.09 11.81
CA ARG A 253 11.40 -17.68 11.48
C ARG A 253 10.02 -17.25 11.94
N TYR A 254 9.94 -16.11 12.62
CA TYR A 254 8.71 -15.46 13.04
C TYR A 254 8.67 -14.06 12.45
N SER A 255 7.66 -13.79 11.62
CA SER A 255 7.47 -12.54 10.90
C SER A 255 6.97 -11.41 11.80
N HIS A 256 7.22 -10.17 11.40
CA HIS A 256 6.63 -8.99 12.05
C HIS A 256 5.12 -8.83 11.78
N ILE A 257 4.57 -9.61 10.85
CA ILE A 257 3.12 -9.65 10.60
C ILE A 257 2.52 -10.60 11.61
N ILE A 258 1.75 -10.05 12.55
CA ILE A 258 1.15 -10.79 13.65
C ILE A 258 -0.34 -10.97 13.38
N ASN A 259 -0.86 -12.16 13.69
CA ASN A 259 -2.29 -12.43 13.66
C ASN A 259 -2.97 -11.68 14.82
N PRO A 260 -3.87 -10.72 14.56
CA PRO A 260 -4.51 -9.90 15.59
C PRO A 260 -5.36 -10.71 16.57
N ILE A 261 -5.86 -11.87 16.13
CA ILE A 261 -6.74 -12.73 16.92
C ILE A 261 -5.93 -13.57 17.92
N THR A 262 -4.80 -14.10 17.47
CA THR A 262 -4.02 -15.05 18.28
C THR A 262 -2.84 -14.41 19.01
N GLY A 263 -2.36 -13.25 18.53
CA GLY A 263 -1.17 -12.58 19.03
C GLY A 263 0.17 -13.21 18.59
N TYR A 264 0.13 -14.27 17.81
CA TYR A 264 1.32 -14.90 17.25
C TYR A 264 1.65 -14.39 15.85
N PRO A 265 2.95 -14.35 15.48
CA PRO A 265 3.35 -14.10 14.10
C PRO A 265 2.69 -15.05 13.11
N ALA A 266 2.20 -14.50 12.00
CA ALA A 266 1.67 -15.28 10.88
C ALA A 266 2.77 -16.15 10.27
N THR A 267 2.40 -17.36 9.84
CA THR A 267 3.30 -18.38 9.27
C THR A 267 2.68 -19.00 8.02
N GLY A 268 3.50 -19.73 7.26
CA GLY A 268 3.05 -20.45 6.06
C GLY A 268 3.22 -19.68 4.76
N LEU A 269 3.29 -18.32 4.81
CA LEU A 269 3.48 -17.48 3.64
C LEU A 269 4.75 -16.63 3.77
N SER A 270 5.59 -16.68 2.73
CA SER A 270 6.76 -15.81 2.61
C SER A 270 6.39 -14.45 2.04
N SER A 271 5.46 -14.39 1.06
CA SER A 271 4.97 -13.13 0.52
C SER A 271 3.60 -13.24 -0.12
N VAL A 272 2.89 -12.14 -0.10
CA VAL A 272 1.61 -11.93 -0.81
C VAL A 272 1.71 -10.63 -1.57
N THR A 273 1.60 -10.72 -2.90
CA THR A 273 1.52 -9.56 -3.80
C THR A 273 0.12 -9.42 -4.33
N VAL A 274 -0.50 -8.27 -4.13
CA VAL A 274 -1.82 -7.93 -4.67
C VAL A 274 -1.68 -6.78 -5.66
N MET A 275 -2.37 -6.88 -6.79
CA MET A 275 -2.40 -5.88 -7.86
C MET A 275 -3.85 -5.50 -8.17
N GLY A 276 -4.10 -4.20 -8.34
CA GLY A 276 -5.40 -3.64 -8.66
C GLY A 276 -5.31 -2.15 -8.99
N SER A 277 -6.43 -1.43 -8.95
CA SER A 277 -6.46 0.01 -9.22
C SER A 277 -6.08 0.88 -8.00
N SER A 278 -6.17 0.35 -6.78
CA SER A 278 -5.93 1.04 -5.52
C SER A 278 -4.85 0.34 -4.71
N ALA A 279 -3.86 1.10 -4.26
CA ALA A 279 -2.81 0.61 -3.36
C ALA A 279 -3.34 0.41 -1.93
N GLU A 280 -4.32 1.22 -1.50
CA GLU A 280 -5.02 1.03 -0.23
C GLU A 280 -5.69 -0.35 -0.19
N MET A 281 -6.51 -0.69 -1.22
CA MET A 281 -7.15 -1.99 -1.30
C MET A 281 -6.13 -3.13 -1.36
N ALA A 282 -5.14 -3.02 -2.22
CA ALA A 282 -4.10 -4.03 -2.35
C ALA A 282 -3.35 -4.26 -1.02
N ASN A 283 -3.12 -3.21 -0.22
CA ASN A 283 -2.46 -3.28 1.08
C ASN A 283 -3.35 -4.00 2.13
N GLY A 284 -4.64 -3.65 2.18
CA GLY A 284 -5.60 -4.34 3.06
C GLY A 284 -5.68 -5.84 2.78
N PHE A 285 -5.83 -6.22 1.50
CA PHE A 285 -5.88 -7.64 1.11
C PHE A 285 -4.56 -8.36 1.33
N SER A 286 -3.41 -7.78 0.94
CA SER A 286 -2.11 -8.45 1.11
C SER A 286 -1.82 -8.73 2.58
N THR A 287 -2.15 -7.80 3.49
CA THR A 287 -2.01 -7.99 4.94
C THR A 287 -2.96 -9.06 5.46
N ALA A 288 -4.24 -9.01 5.08
CA ALA A 288 -5.24 -10.00 5.48
C ALA A 288 -4.84 -11.42 5.04
N ILE A 289 -4.41 -11.58 3.79
CA ILE A 289 -4.03 -12.89 3.22
C ILE A 289 -2.79 -13.45 3.90
N MET A 290 -1.80 -12.62 4.25
CA MET A 290 -0.63 -13.05 5.03
C MET A 290 -1.03 -13.71 6.35
N VAL A 291 -2.12 -13.24 6.97
CA VAL A 291 -2.63 -13.77 8.25
C VAL A 291 -3.55 -14.98 8.05
N LEU A 292 -4.41 -14.96 7.01
CA LEU A 292 -5.33 -16.04 6.68
C LEU A 292 -4.63 -17.32 6.18
N GLY A 293 -3.46 -17.17 5.56
CA GLY A 293 -2.78 -18.28 4.90
C GLY A 293 -3.28 -18.52 3.47
N LYS A 294 -2.73 -19.56 2.80
CA LYS A 294 -2.90 -19.76 1.37
C LYS A 294 -4.33 -20.07 0.95
N ASP A 295 -5.01 -20.95 1.66
CA ASP A 295 -6.31 -21.49 1.22
C ASP A 295 -7.43 -20.47 1.45
N GLU A 296 -7.55 -19.94 2.67
CA GLU A 296 -8.52 -18.90 2.98
C GLU A 296 -8.20 -17.59 2.27
N GLY A 297 -6.92 -17.24 2.13
CA GLY A 297 -6.48 -16.07 1.40
C GLY A 297 -6.83 -16.12 -0.08
N LEU A 298 -6.61 -17.25 -0.76
CA LEU A 298 -7.04 -17.45 -2.16
C LEU A 298 -8.57 -17.48 -2.29
N ASN A 299 -9.26 -18.10 -1.32
CA ASN A 299 -10.72 -18.06 -1.32
C ASN A 299 -11.23 -16.62 -1.23
N LEU A 300 -10.71 -15.83 -0.29
CA LEU A 300 -11.08 -14.43 -0.13
C LEU A 300 -10.84 -13.62 -1.41
N ILE A 301 -9.63 -13.62 -1.94
CA ILE A 301 -9.28 -12.75 -3.08
C ILE A 301 -9.99 -13.14 -4.39
N ASN A 302 -10.37 -14.40 -4.54
CA ASN A 302 -11.10 -14.87 -5.72
C ASN A 302 -12.56 -14.36 -5.81
N HIS A 303 -13.09 -13.73 -4.77
CA HIS A 303 -14.37 -13.00 -4.80
C HIS A 303 -14.22 -11.57 -5.39
N PHE A 304 -12.99 -11.12 -5.64
CA PHE A 304 -12.69 -9.78 -6.16
C PHE A 304 -11.98 -9.90 -7.52
N PRO A 305 -12.75 -10.05 -8.62
CA PRO A 305 -12.18 -10.32 -9.96
C PRO A 305 -11.35 -9.16 -10.52
N GLU A 306 -11.48 -7.95 -9.98
CA GLU A 306 -10.66 -6.78 -10.32
C GLU A 306 -9.26 -6.82 -9.71
N LEU A 307 -9.03 -7.68 -8.71
CA LEU A 307 -7.75 -7.84 -8.05
C LEU A 307 -7.02 -9.09 -8.55
N ARG A 308 -5.72 -9.00 -8.71
CA ARG A 308 -4.82 -10.13 -8.98
C ARG A 308 -3.94 -10.37 -7.78
N CYS A 309 -3.72 -11.64 -7.44
CA CYS A 309 -2.90 -12.01 -6.29
C CYS A 309 -1.89 -13.08 -6.64
N ILE A 310 -0.68 -12.94 -6.10
CA ILE A 310 0.38 -13.95 -6.15
C ILE A 310 0.82 -14.21 -4.72
N ILE A 311 0.83 -15.48 -4.33
CA ILE A 311 1.25 -15.95 -3.01
C ILE A 311 2.49 -16.83 -3.19
N VAL A 312 3.49 -16.60 -2.37
CA VAL A 312 4.64 -17.50 -2.23
C VAL A 312 4.63 -18.05 -0.80
N THR A 313 4.58 -19.36 -0.67
CA THR A 313 4.60 -20.04 0.63
C THR A 313 6.00 -20.10 1.21
N ASP A 314 6.12 -20.47 2.49
CA ASP A 314 7.41 -20.69 3.15
C ASP A 314 8.19 -21.87 2.54
N SER A 315 7.50 -22.81 1.87
CA SER A 315 8.12 -23.92 1.12
C SER A 315 8.55 -23.52 -0.31
N GLY A 316 8.26 -22.29 -0.75
CA GLY A 316 8.57 -21.81 -2.10
C GLY A 316 7.51 -22.16 -3.15
N GLU A 317 6.36 -22.73 -2.76
CA GLU A 317 5.22 -22.93 -3.66
C GLU A 317 4.66 -21.57 -4.11
N ILE A 318 4.40 -21.42 -5.41
CA ILE A 318 3.85 -20.19 -5.99
C ILE A 318 2.42 -20.45 -6.42
N LEU A 319 1.50 -19.70 -5.85
CA LEU A 319 0.07 -19.75 -6.11
C LEU A 319 -0.42 -18.40 -6.65
N ALA A 320 -1.53 -18.41 -7.36
CA ALA A 320 -2.13 -17.19 -7.89
C ALA A 320 -3.66 -17.24 -7.85
N SER A 321 -4.29 -16.07 -7.78
CA SER A 321 -5.74 -15.93 -7.94
C SER A 321 -6.18 -16.38 -9.35
N LYS A 322 -7.44 -16.81 -9.49
CA LYS A 322 -8.01 -17.39 -10.72
C LYS A 322 -7.84 -16.52 -11.98
N ASN A 323 -7.83 -15.19 -11.79
CA ASN A 323 -7.69 -14.21 -12.88
C ASN A 323 -6.23 -13.81 -13.19
N THR A 324 -5.25 -14.53 -12.62
CA THR A 324 -3.81 -14.25 -12.80
C THR A 324 -3.14 -15.35 -13.61
N ASP A 325 -2.86 -15.09 -14.89
CA ASP A 325 -2.01 -15.98 -15.70
C ASP A 325 -0.53 -15.76 -15.34
N LEU A 326 -0.11 -16.45 -14.28
CA LEU A 326 1.26 -16.32 -13.74
C LEU A 326 2.31 -16.76 -14.75
N LYS A 327 2.04 -17.77 -15.60
CA LYS A 327 2.99 -18.32 -16.58
C LYS A 327 3.48 -17.27 -17.57
N LYS A 328 2.64 -16.27 -17.87
CA LYS A 328 2.97 -15.14 -18.76
C LYS A 328 4.07 -14.22 -18.19
N TYR A 329 4.24 -14.20 -16.88
CA TYR A 329 5.07 -13.19 -16.19
C TYR A 329 6.27 -13.77 -15.46
N LEU A 330 6.29 -15.10 -15.20
CA LEU A 330 7.44 -15.77 -14.58
C LEU A 330 8.69 -15.59 -15.43
N LYS A 331 9.80 -15.22 -14.78
CA LYS A 331 11.11 -15.26 -15.41
C LYS A 331 11.63 -16.70 -15.40
N LYS A 332 12.08 -17.15 -16.57
CA LYS A 332 12.79 -18.42 -16.76
C LYS A 332 14.20 -18.36 -16.18
#